data_874c9496a06b0878afa8049b302658e0
#
_entry.id   874c9496a06b0878afa8049b302658e0
#
_cell.length_a   1.000
_cell.length_b   1.000
_cell.length_c   1.000
_cell.angle_alpha   90.00
_cell.angle_beta   90.00
_cell.angle_gamma   90.00
#
_symmetry.space_group_name_H-M   'P 1'
#
loop_
_entity.id
_entity.type
_entity.pdbx_description
1 polymer ?
#
loop_
_entity_poly.entity_id
_entity_poly.type
_entity_poly.pdbx_seq_one_letter_code
_entity_poly.pdbx_strand_id
1 'polypeptide(L)'
;MSKHAHGKHMRDFSKTRRIVIKIGTHTLTKDTGIDAAYFRRVASQVTSLLQAGRQVVIVTSGAIGMGAGQLALSTRPKDMKMRQACAAIGQPLLMQEYRKAFLRHGVTVGQVLLTAEVLSNRKTYLNLRNAIETLLSLNIVPVLNENDSISTAEIGTAFGDNDRLSALVASKIDADL
;
A
#
# COMPACT_ATOMS: atom_id res chain seq x y z
N MET A 1 -29.38 39.63 -11.71
CA MET A 1 -29.28 38.27 -11.10
C MET A 1 -28.24 37.49 -11.87
N SER A 2 -26.98 37.51 -11.41
CA SER A 2 -25.85 36.85 -12.09
C SER A 2 -25.66 35.44 -11.48
N LYS A 3 -25.89 34.38 -12.29
CA LYS A 3 -25.63 33.01 -11.92
C LYS A 3 -24.12 32.74 -12.02
N HIS A 4 -23.42 32.68 -10.93
CA HIS A 4 -22.05 32.18 -10.88
C HIS A 4 -22.07 30.68 -11.14
N ALA A 5 -21.78 30.27 -12.37
CA ALA A 5 -21.49 28.89 -12.70
C ALA A 5 -20.10 28.55 -12.12
N HIS A 6 -20.08 27.78 -11.02
CA HIS A 6 -18.86 27.16 -10.52
C HIS A 6 -18.46 26.05 -11.52
N GLY A 7 -17.65 26.40 -12.47
CA GLY A 7 -16.97 25.41 -13.33
C GLY A 7 -16.11 24.50 -12.44
N LYS A 8 -16.49 23.23 -12.29
CA LYS A 8 -15.62 22.20 -11.72
C LYS A 8 -14.39 22.12 -12.61
N HIS A 9 -13.27 22.71 -12.20
CA HIS A 9 -11.97 22.42 -12.79
C HIS A 9 -11.68 20.93 -12.58
N MET A 10 -11.99 20.12 -13.58
CA MET A 10 -11.55 18.72 -13.58
C MET A 10 -10.02 18.73 -13.72
N ARG A 11 -9.33 18.12 -12.77
CA ARG A 11 -7.88 17.95 -12.83
C ARG A 11 -7.53 17.11 -14.06
N ASP A 12 -6.60 17.58 -14.85
CA ASP A 12 -6.09 16.84 -16.02
C ASP A 12 -4.98 15.87 -15.55
N PHE A 13 -5.24 14.56 -15.66
CA PHE A 13 -4.29 13.50 -15.35
C PHE A 13 -3.67 12.86 -16.61
N SER A 14 -3.83 13.47 -17.78
CA SER A 14 -3.35 12.92 -19.06
C SER A 14 -1.83 12.68 -19.07
N LYS A 15 -1.08 13.54 -18.38
CA LYS A 15 0.39 13.48 -18.30
C LYS A 15 0.92 12.61 -17.15
N THR A 16 0.06 12.12 -16.26
CA THR A 16 0.44 11.30 -15.12
C THR A 16 1.02 9.98 -15.59
N ARG A 17 2.23 9.65 -15.22
CA ARG A 17 2.92 8.39 -15.56
C ARG A 17 3.02 7.45 -14.38
N ARG A 18 3.46 7.95 -13.23
CA ARG A 18 3.69 7.16 -12.02
C ARG A 18 2.71 7.55 -10.93
N ILE A 19 2.00 6.55 -10.41
CA ILE A 19 0.91 6.72 -9.45
C ILE A 19 1.22 5.92 -8.18
N VAL A 20 1.06 6.54 -7.01
CA VAL A 20 1.05 5.86 -5.71
C VAL A 20 -0.38 5.78 -5.20
N ILE A 21 -0.85 4.58 -4.93
CA ILE A 21 -2.20 4.32 -4.40
C ILE A 21 -2.09 3.87 -2.95
N LYS A 22 -2.61 4.67 -2.01
CA LYS A 22 -2.70 4.27 -0.60
C LYS A 22 -4.00 3.52 -0.34
N ILE A 23 -3.91 2.38 0.34
CA ILE A 23 -5.04 1.53 0.73
C ILE A 23 -5.01 1.33 2.24
N GLY A 24 -6.01 1.89 2.93
CA GLY A 24 -6.13 1.81 4.39
C GLY A 24 -6.76 0.50 4.88
N THR A 25 -6.57 0.19 6.15
CA THR A 25 -7.04 -1.06 6.79
C THR A 25 -8.56 -1.24 6.68
N HIS A 26 -9.34 -0.19 6.91
CA HIS A 26 -10.81 -0.25 6.89
C HIS A 26 -11.40 -0.62 5.53
N THR A 27 -10.63 -0.47 4.46
CA THR A 27 -11.07 -0.83 3.10
C THR A 27 -10.78 -2.28 2.74
N LEU A 28 -9.88 -2.94 3.50
CA LEU A 28 -9.42 -4.30 3.24
C LEU A 28 -10.14 -5.36 4.08
N THR A 29 -10.79 -4.93 5.17
CA THR A 29 -11.49 -5.82 6.10
C THR A 29 -12.95 -5.38 6.25
N LYS A 30 -13.84 -6.37 6.32
CA LYS A 30 -15.24 -6.22 6.75
C LYS A 30 -15.41 -6.88 8.12
N ASP A 31 -16.58 -6.68 8.75
CA ASP A 31 -16.92 -7.23 10.07
C ASP A 31 -16.67 -8.75 10.18
N THR A 32 -16.70 -9.48 9.07
CA THR A 32 -16.51 -10.94 8.98
C THR A 32 -15.15 -11.38 8.43
N GLY A 33 -14.18 -10.44 8.23
CA GLY A 33 -12.85 -10.78 7.73
C GLY A 33 -12.39 -10.02 6.50
N ILE A 34 -11.66 -10.68 5.58
CA ILE A 34 -11.02 -10.08 4.40
C ILE A 34 -12.06 -9.76 3.32
N ASP A 35 -12.09 -8.52 2.80
CA ASP A 35 -12.90 -8.17 1.63
C ASP A 35 -12.21 -8.57 0.31
N ALA A 36 -12.29 -9.84 -0.05
CA ALA A 36 -11.73 -10.33 -1.31
C ALA A 36 -12.33 -9.65 -2.56
N ALA A 37 -13.55 -9.10 -2.48
CA ALA A 37 -14.15 -8.36 -3.58
C ALA A 37 -13.45 -7.00 -3.76
N TYR A 38 -13.03 -6.36 -2.67
CA TYR A 38 -12.27 -5.12 -2.73
C TYR A 38 -10.90 -5.35 -3.41
N PHE A 39 -10.17 -6.40 -3.02
CA PHE A 39 -8.89 -6.75 -3.67
C PHE A 39 -9.06 -6.95 -5.18
N ARG A 40 -10.14 -7.63 -5.60
CA ARG A 40 -10.43 -7.82 -7.04
C ARG A 40 -10.70 -6.50 -7.74
N ARG A 41 -11.46 -5.57 -7.13
CA ARG A 41 -11.71 -4.23 -7.71
C ARG A 41 -10.41 -3.44 -7.86
N VAL A 42 -9.57 -3.44 -6.83
CA VAL A 42 -8.26 -2.78 -6.87
C VAL A 42 -7.41 -3.36 -8.00
N ALA A 43 -7.30 -4.69 -8.08
CA ALA A 43 -6.52 -5.35 -9.12
C ALA A 43 -7.02 -5.00 -10.53
N SER A 44 -8.33 -4.98 -10.75
CA SER A 44 -8.93 -4.60 -12.04
C SER A 44 -8.60 -3.15 -12.41
N GLN A 45 -8.78 -2.20 -11.48
CA GLN A 45 -8.49 -0.78 -11.73
C GLN A 45 -7.01 -0.52 -11.97
N VAL A 46 -6.14 -1.15 -11.17
CA VAL A 46 -4.68 -1.04 -11.36
C VAL A 46 -4.27 -1.63 -12.70
N THR A 47 -4.81 -2.79 -13.09
CA THR A 47 -4.53 -3.39 -14.39
C THR A 47 -4.91 -2.47 -15.55
N SER A 48 -6.05 -1.78 -15.45
CA SER A 48 -6.44 -0.78 -16.47
C SER A 48 -5.45 0.38 -16.57
N LEU A 49 -4.89 0.83 -15.44
CA LEU A 49 -3.84 1.85 -15.43
C LEU A 49 -2.54 1.35 -16.09
N LEU A 50 -2.14 0.11 -15.80
CA LEU A 50 -0.95 -0.51 -16.41
C LEU A 50 -1.13 -0.65 -17.93
N GLN A 51 -2.31 -1.08 -18.39
CA GLN A 51 -2.64 -1.18 -19.82
C GLN A 51 -2.64 0.19 -20.51
N ALA A 52 -2.92 1.27 -19.78
CA ALA A 52 -2.79 2.65 -20.26
C ALA A 52 -1.34 3.19 -20.19
N GLY A 53 -0.34 2.31 -19.98
CA GLY A 53 1.08 2.67 -19.95
C GLY A 53 1.53 3.38 -18.66
N ARG A 54 0.75 3.30 -17.59
CA ARG A 54 1.09 3.92 -16.31
C ARG A 54 1.84 2.96 -15.40
N GLN A 55 2.71 3.50 -14.56
CA GLN A 55 3.38 2.77 -13.48
C GLN A 55 2.57 2.96 -12.19
N VAL A 56 2.31 1.87 -11.47
CA VAL A 56 1.54 1.92 -10.23
C VAL A 56 2.33 1.29 -9.09
N VAL A 57 2.37 1.98 -7.96
CA VAL A 57 2.90 1.52 -6.68
C VAL A 57 1.77 1.54 -5.67
N ILE A 58 1.59 0.46 -4.93
CA ILE A 58 0.58 0.36 -3.87
C ILE A 58 1.26 0.53 -2.52
N VAL A 59 0.76 1.42 -1.67
CA VAL A 59 1.09 1.48 -0.24
C VAL A 59 -0.11 0.99 0.53
N THR A 60 0.04 -0.11 1.24
CA THR A 60 -1.06 -0.82 1.90
C THR A 60 -0.93 -0.81 3.42
N SER A 61 -2.00 -1.16 4.10
CA SER A 61 -2.09 -1.41 5.53
C SER A 61 -2.79 -2.75 5.78
N GLY A 62 -3.06 -3.07 7.04
CA GLY A 62 -4.00 -4.15 7.39
C GLY A 62 -3.36 -5.45 7.83
N ALA A 63 -2.02 -5.58 7.79
CA ALA A 63 -1.33 -6.80 8.23
C ALA A 63 -1.69 -7.19 9.69
N ILE A 64 -1.62 -6.24 10.62
CA ILE A 64 -1.98 -6.49 12.03
C ILE A 64 -3.44 -6.96 12.16
N GLY A 65 -4.37 -6.33 11.43
CA GLY A 65 -5.78 -6.72 11.46
C GLY A 65 -6.03 -8.12 10.91
N MET A 66 -5.36 -8.47 9.81
CA MET A 66 -5.48 -9.82 9.24
C MET A 66 -4.89 -10.90 10.16
N GLY A 67 -3.76 -10.62 10.82
CA GLY A 67 -3.20 -11.54 11.81
C GLY A 67 -4.07 -11.67 13.07
N ALA A 68 -4.64 -10.57 13.54
CA ALA A 68 -5.60 -10.61 14.65
C ALA A 68 -6.84 -11.44 14.31
N GLY A 69 -7.36 -11.30 13.08
CA GLY A 69 -8.47 -12.12 12.58
C GLY A 69 -8.09 -13.61 12.49
N GLN A 70 -6.89 -13.93 12.00
CA GLN A 70 -6.39 -15.32 11.95
C GLN A 70 -6.28 -15.95 13.33
N LEU A 71 -5.93 -15.15 14.35
CA LEU A 71 -5.87 -15.59 15.75
C LEU A 71 -7.24 -15.53 16.46
N ALA A 72 -8.32 -15.18 15.75
CA ALA A 72 -9.66 -14.99 16.30
C ALA A 72 -9.69 -14.03 17.52
N LEU A 73 -8.85 -12.99 17.52
CA LEU A 73 -8.86 -12.00 18.60
C LEU A 73 -10.12 -11.15 18.53
N SER A 74 -10.81 -11.00 19.65
CA SER A 74 -12.05 -10.21 19.77
C SER A 74 -11.85 -8.70 19.60
N THR A 75 -10.62 -8.22 19.82
CA THR A 75 -10.26 -6.81 19.71
C THR A 75 -8.89 -6.64 19.06
N ARG A 76 -8.67 -5.46 18.45
CA ARG A 76 -7.35 -5.13 17.89
C ARG A 76 -6.30 -5.07 19.02
N PRO A 77 -5.15 -5.74 18.86
CA PRO A 77 -4.13 -5.77 19.89
C PRO A 77 -3.55 -4.37 20.16
N LYS A 78 -3.45 -4.02 21.44
CA LYS A 78 -2.87 -2.74 21.91
C LYS A 78 -1.39 -2.92 22.30
N ASP A 79 -1.05 -4.10 22.82
CA ASP A 79 0.31 -4.45 23.22
C ASP A 79 1.23 -4.59 22.00
N MET A 80 2.44 -4.04 22.09
CA MET A 80 3.41 -4.00 21.00
C MET A 80 3.82 -5.40 20.53
N LYS A 81 4.13 -6.31 21.46
CA LYS A 81 4.56 -7.68 21.12
C LYS A 81 3.46 -8.43 20.37
N MET A 82 2.22 -8.26 20.82
CA MET A 82 1.07 -8.87 20.14
C MET A 82 0.80 -8.23 18.76
N ARG A 83 1.00 -6.91 18.62
CA ARG A 83 0.91 -6.23 17.31
C ARG A 83 1.96 -6.75 16.34
N GLN A 84 3.22 -6.89 16.79
CA GLN A 84 4.32 -7.44 15.98
C GLN A 84 4.03 -8.89 15.57
N ALA A 85 3.54 -9.73 16.48
CA ALA A 85 3.15 -11.11 16.17
C ALA A 85 2.00 -11.14 15.15
N CYS A 86 0.96 -10.33 15.35
CA CYS A 86 -0.15 -10.22 14.39
C CYS A 86 0.33 -9.72 13.02
N ALA A 87 1.25 -8.75 12.97
CA ALA A 87 1.82 -8.28 11.72
C ALA A 87 2.57 -9.40 10.97
N ALA A 88 3.39 -10.17 11.69
CA ALA A 88 4.13 -11.30 11.12
C ALA A 88 3.20 -12.39 10.53
N ILE A 89 2.08 -12.67 11.21
CA ILE A 89 1.06 -13.63 10.74
C ILE A 89 0.26 -13.04 9.58
N GLY A 90 -0.14 -11.78 9.68
CA GLY A 90 -1.08 -11.17 8.74
C GLY A 90 -0.44 -10.66 7.46
N GLN A 91 0.84 -10.29 7.45
CA GLN A 91 1.51 -9.79 6.25
C GLN A 91 1.55 -10.82 5.12
N PRO A 92 1.88 -12.11 5.34
CA PRO A 92 1.78 -13.13 4.30
C PRO A 92 0.34 -13.30 3.77
N LEU A 93 -0.66 -13.25 4.65
CA LEU A 93 -2.08 -13.36 4.27
C LEU A 93 -2.49 -12.18 3.38
N LEU A 94 -2.08 -10.96 3.74
CA LEU A 94 -2.31 -9.75 2.96
C LEU A 94 -1.73 -9.89 1.55
N MET A 95 -0.48 -10.31 1.45
CA MET A 95 0.18 -10.51 0.15
C MET A 95 -0.45 -11.64 -0.66
N GLN A 96 -0.94 -12.69 -0.01
CA GLN A 96 -1.66 -13.76 -0.69
C GLN A 96 -2.94 -13.24 -1.36
N GLU A 97 -3.69 -12.35 -0.73
CA GLU A 97 -4.90 -11.77 -1.33
C GLU A 97 -4.56 -10.84 -2.50
N TYR A 98 -3.53 -9.98 -2.38
CA TYR A 98 -3.04 -9.22 -3.53
C TYR A 98 -2.63 -10.15 -4.67
N ARG A 99 -1.80 -11.15 -4.40
CA ARG A 99 -1.34 -12.12 -5.41
C ARG A 99 -2.51 -12.81 -6.11
N LYS A 100 -3.50 -13.32 -5.36
CA LYS A 100 -4.69 -13.98 -5.92
C LYS A 100 -5.50 -13.03 -6.82
N ALA A 101 -5.66 -11.77 -6.40
CA ALA A 101 -6.43 -10.80 -7.15
C ALA A 101 -5.74 -10.40 -8.47
N PHE A 102 -4.45 -10.09 -8.42
CA PHE A 102 -3.68 -9.66 -9.59
C PHE A 102 -3.36 -10.77 -10.57
N LEU A 103 -3.18 -12.02 -10.09
CA LEU A 103 -2.91 -13.18 -10.93
C LEU A 103 -4.03 -13.42 -11.97
N ARG A 104 -5.27 -13.07 -11.66
CA ARG A 104 -6.42 -13.15 -12.59
C ARG A 104 -6.27 -12.25 -13.82
N HIS A 105 -5.41 -11.26 -13.74
CA HIS A 105 -5.11 -10.30 -14.81
C HIS A 105 -3.71 -10.54 -15.42
N GLY A 106 -3.01 -11.62 -15.04
CA GLY A 106 -1.65 -11.89 -15.48
C GLY A 106 -0.60 -10.91 -14.92
N VAL A 107 -0.94 -10.15 -13.87
CA VAL A 107 -0.07 -9.15 -13.26
C VAL A 107 0.62 -9.74 -12.03
N THR A 108 1.94 -9.57 -11.96
CA THR A 108 2.75 -9.94 -10.80
C THR A 108 2.82 -8.78 -9.80
N VAL A 109 2.78 -9.11 -8.51
CA VAL A 109 3.01 -8.15 -7.42
C VAL A 109 4.29 -8.49 -6.67
N GLY A 110 5.03 -7.47 -6.23
CA GLY A 110 6.26 -7.62 -5.44
C GLY A 110 6.12 -6.95 -4.07
N GLN A 111 6.41 -7.67 -2.99
CA GLN A 111 6.38 -7.10 -1.63
C GLN A 111 7.63 -6.29 -1.35
N VAL A 112 7.45 -5.10 -0.76
CA VAL A 112 8.53 -4.29 -0.20
C VAL A 112 8.14 -3.84 1.20
N LEU A 113 8.89 -4.23 2.22
CA LEU A 113 8.65 -3.84 3.61
C LEU A 113 9.64 -2.74 4.03
N LEU A 114 9.11 -1.71 4.69
CA LEU A 114 9.85 -0.51 5.06
C LEU A 114 9.79 -0.28 6.57
N THR A 115 10.89 0.24 7.11
CA THR A 115 10.90 0.93 8.41
C THR A 115 11.17 2.42 8.19
N ALA A 116 10.88 3.27 9.17
CA ALA A 116 11.17 4.71 9.08
C ALA A 116 12.65 5.00 8.82
N GLU A 117 13.54 4.16 9.35
CA GLU A 117 14.99 4.27 9.18
C GLU A 117 15.42 4.12 7.71
N VAL A 118 14.72 3.28 6.94
CA VAL A 118 15.02 3.08 5.51
C VAL A 118 14.87 4.38 4.74
N LEU A 119 13.88 5.20 5.08
CA LEU A 119 13.61 6.47 4.40
C LEU A 119 14.50 7.64 4.87
N SER A 120 15.05 7.56 6.08
CA SER A 120 15.92 8.58 6.66
C SER A 120 17.39 8.42 6.29
N ASN A 121 17.86 7.20 6.05
CA ASN A 121 19.24 6.93 5.66
C ASN A 121 19.40 6.89 4.13
N ARG A 122 20.32 7.71 3.60
CA ARG A 122 20.53 7.84 2.15
C ARG A 122 20.86 6.51 1.45
N LYS A 123 21.70 5.66 2.06
CA LYS A 123 22.12 4.40 1.45
C LYS A 123 20.97 3.41 1.32
N THR A 124 20.20 3.24 2.39
CA THR A 124 19.04 2.33 2.40
C THR A 124 17.92 2.86 1.52
N TYR A 125 17.72 4.16 1.49
CA TYR A 125 16.78 4.82 0.57
C TYR A 125 17.14 4.58 -0.91
N LEU A 126 18.40 4.70 -1.31
CA LEU A 126 18.82 4.42 -2.69
C LEU A 126 18.58 2.95 -3.07
N ASN A 127 18.85 2.01 -2.17
CA ASN A 127 18.55 0.59 -2.39
C ASN A 127 17.05 0.35 -2.57
N LEU A 128 16.22 0.99 -1.74
CA LEU A 128 14.77 0.95 -1.87
C LEU A 128 14.30 1.46 -3.23
N ARG A 129 14.78 2.66 -3.62
CA ARG A 129 14.47 3.25 -4.92
C ARG A 129 14.85 2.33 -6.07
N ASN A 130 16.06 1.78 -6.06
CA ASN A 130 16.52 0.85 -7.08
C ASN A 130 15.66 -0.41 -7.16
N ALA A 131 15.24 -0.97 -6.01
CA ALA A 131 14.34 -2.12 -5.99
C ALA A 131 12.97 -1.78 -6.60
N ILE A 132 12.38 -0.63 -6.25
CA ILE A 132 11.10 -0.19 -6.82
C ILE A 132 11.23 0.05 -8.32
N GLU A 133 12.27 0.78 -8.78
CA GLU A 133 12.51 1.04 -10.20
C GLU A 133 12.69 -0.26 -11.00
N THR A 134 13.41 -1.24 -10.43
CA THR A 134 13.58 -2.55 -11.07
C THR A 134 12.25 -3.29 -11.18
N LEU A 135 11.44 -3.32 -10.11
CA LEU A 135 10.11 -3.94 -10.17
C LEU A 135 9.23 -3.29 -11.24
N LEU A 136 9.19 -1.95 -11.29
CA LEU A 136 8.43 -1.20 -12.27
C LEU A 136 8.91 -1.46 -13.71
N SER A 137 10.23 -1.57 -13.93
CA SER A 137 10.80 -1.89 -15.27
C SER A 137 10.45 -3.28 -15.75
N LEU A 138 10.20 -4.22 -14.82
CA LEU A 138 9.71 -5.57 -15.09
C LEU A 138 8.18 -5.67 -15.19
N ASN A 139 7.46 -4.56 -15.19
CA ASN A 139 5.99 -4.50 -15.14
C ASN A 139 5.38 -5.23 -13.92
N ILE A 140 6.10 -5.25 -12.81
CA ILE A 140 5.65 -5.80 -11.53
C ILE A 140 5.11 -4.65 -10.70
N VAL A 141 3.95 -4.83 -10.06
CA VAL A 141 3.36 -3.83 -9.14
C VAL A 141 3.99 -3.97 -7.76
N PRO A 142 4.79 -2.97 -7.30
CA PRO A 142 5.30 -2.98 -5.94
C PRO A 142 4.16 -2.75 -4.94
N VAL A 143 4.06 -3.61 -3.92
CA VAL A 143 3.14 -3.47 -2.79
C VAL A 143 3.97 -3.21 -1.54
N LEU A 144 3.94 -1.97 -1.09
CA LEU A 144 4.71 -1.49 0.04
C LEU A 144 3.88 -1.51 1.32
N ASN A 145 4.48 -1.90 2.41
CA ASN A 145 3.88 -1.78 3.74
C ASN A 145 4.96 -1.47 4.79
N GLU A 146 4.55 -0.98 5.96
CA GLU A 146 5.46 -0.90 7.10
C GLU A 146 5.84 -2.31 7.56
N ASN A 147 7.10 -2.49 7.99
CA ASN A 147 7.55 -3.71 8.62
C ASN A 147 7.17 -3.73 10.11
N ASP A 148 5.88 -3.82 10.36
CA ASP A 148 5.29 -3.82 11.70
C ASP A 148 5.81 -4.96 12.59
N SER A 149 6.40 -6.01 12.01
CA SER A 149 6.92 -7.15 12.79
C SER A 149 8.19 -6.81 13.58
N ILE A 150 8.94 -5.78 13.16
CA ILE A 150 10.15 -5.31 13.82
C ILE A 150 10.08 -3.82 14.18
N SER A 151 8.95 -3.16 13.86
CA SER A 151 8.73 -1.75 14.18
C SER A 151 8.66 -1.54 15.71
N THR A 152 9.32 -0.50 16.20
CA THR A 152 9.24 -0.09 17.61
C THR A 152 8.05 0.85 17.84
N ALA A 153 7.64 1.03 19.12
CA ALA A 153 6.52 1.92 19.47
C ALA A 153 6.70 3.36 18.95
N GLU A 154 7.94 3.85 18.92
CA GLU A 154 8.28 5.18 18.42
C GLU A 154 8.05 5.31 16.91
N ILE A 155 8.25 4.22 16.16
CA ILE A 155 8.04 4.17 14.71
C ILE A 155 6.55 4.07 14.40
N GLY A 156 5.78 3.30 15.15
CA GLY A 156 4.32 3.24 15.02
C GLY A 156 3.62 4.59 15.23
N THR A 157 4.23 5.49 16.01
CA THR A 157 3.81 6.89 16.14
C THR A 157 4.39 7.79 15.05
N ALA A 158 5.54 7.44 14.46
CA ALA A 158 6.20 8.25 13.43
C ALA A 158 5.44 8.29 12.11
N PHE A 159 4.81 7.20 11.71
CA PHE A 159 3.97 7.17 10.50
C PHE A 159 2.47 7.25 10.81
N GLY A 160 2.04 6.98 12.05
CA GLY A 160 0.67 7.09 12.60
C GLY A 160 -0.45 6.50 11.75
N ASP A 161 -0.36 6.64 10.47
CA ASP A 161 -1.13 6.03 9.39
C ASP A 161 -0.23 5.95 8.15
N ASN A 162 -0.43 4.95 7.30
CA ASN A 162 0.30 4.80 6.03
C ASN A 162 0.09 5.98 5.05
N ASP A 163 -0.67 7.00 5.44
CA ASP A 163 -0.79 8.27 4.70
C ASP A 163 0.57 8.99 4.62
N ARG A 164 1.27 9.12 5.76
CA ARG A 164 2.60 9.72 5.77
C ARG A 164 3.61 8.86 5.01
N LEU A 165 3.55 7.53 5.15
CA LEU A 165 4.40 6.61 4.40
C LEU A 165 4.17 6.77 2.89
N SER A 166 2.90 6.81 2.45
CA SER A 166 2.59 6.95 1.02
C SER A 166 3.08 8.27 0.44
N ALA A 167 2.93 9.38 1.17
CA ALA A 167 3.44 10.68 0.75
C ALA A 167 4.97 10.70 0.63
N LEU A 168 5.68 10.12 1.61
CA LEU A 168 7.13 9.99 1.57
C LEU A 168 7.60 9.10 0.40
N VAL A 169 6.96 7.95 0.20
CA VAL A 169 7.25 7.05 -0.93
C VAL A 169 7.03 7.81 -2.25
N ALA A 170 5.88 8.46 -2.43
CA ALA A 170 5.56 9.21 -3.64
C ALA A 170 6.63 10.26 -3.96
N SER A 171 7.02 11.05 -2.95
CA SER A 171 8.11 12.04 -3.09
C SER A 171 9.45 11.42 -3.45
N LYS A 172 9.77 10.23 -2.89
CA LYS A 172 11.09 9.58 -3.06
C LYS A 172 11.24 8.84 -4.39
N ILE A 173 10.14 8.47 -5.04
CA ILE A 173 10.14 7.80 -6.35
C ILE A 173 9.67 8.72 -7.48
N ASP A 174 9.60 10.03 -7.24
CA ASP A 174 9.15 11.03 -8.21
C ASP A 174 7.78 10.67 -8.83
N ALA A 175 6.80 10.31 -7.99
CA ALA A 175 5.45 10.03 -8.44
C ALA A 175 4.70 11.31 -8.85
N ASP A 176 3.91 11.20 -9.90
CA ASP A 176 3.10 12.33 -10.40
C ASP A 176 1.78 12.49 -9.62
N LEU A 177 1.31 11.38 -8.99
CA LEU A 177 0.04 11.33 -8.24
C LEU A 177 0.13 10.30 -7.12
#